data_3602ca2ce51d259675b9de283b3cfdb6
#
_entry.id   3602ca2ce51d259675b9de283b3cfdb6
#
_cell.length_a   1.000
_cell.length_b   1.000
_cell.length_c   1.000
_cell.angle_alpha   90.00
_cell.angle_beta   90.00
_cell.angle_gamma   90.00
#
_symmetry.space_group_name_H-M   'P 1'
#
loop_
_entity.id
_entity.type
_entity.pdbx_description
1 polymer ?
#
loop_
_entity_poly.entity_id
_entity_poly.type
_entity_poly.pdbx_seq_one_letter_code
_entity_poly.pdbx_strand_id
1 'polypeptide(L)'
;MKKIKINTTGILKPFKYHSDIKEELLQHIGNAYSDTVNVKDEYYNDTISRLDWSKHLDYDRDWLKFIVPKLYEHFKECAIDLNYKDSHIKGIWYQQYVKNNIHGWHIHGENYTGVYYLELPDDAPRTELIDQYNIKRKITVDAKEGDIVIFPSFIIHRAPKMQSDTRKTIISFNLQFELIQENIIKIIDNL
;
A
#
# COMPACT_ATOMS: atom_id res chain seq x y z
N MET A 1 10.47 5.10 -32.60
CA MET A 1 10.72 4.60 -31.23
C MET A 1 10.13 3.20 -31.13
N LYS A 2 10.90 2.19 -30.67
CA LYS A 2 10.42 0.82 -30.42
C LYS A 2 10.10 0.70 -28.95
N LYS A 3 8.88 0.27 -28.60
CA LYS A 3 8.48 -0.01 -27.22
C LYS A 3 8.81 -1.47 -26.90
N ILE A 4 9.36 -1.71 -25.71
CA ILE A 4 9.59 -3.05 -25.16
C ILE A 4 8.50 -3.31 -24.12
N LYS A 5 7.87 -4.47 -24.19
CA LYS A 5 6.85 -4.89 -23.25
C LYS A 5 7.51 -5.67 -22.10
N ILE A 6 7.29 -5.20 -20.86
CA ILE A 6 7.85 -5.80 -19.65
C ILE A 6 6.68 -6.16 -18.73
N ASN A 7 6.60 -7.43 -18.33
CA ASN A 7 5.60 -7.88 -17.35
C ASN A 7 6.06 -7.49 -15.93
N THR A 8 5.11 -7.05 -15.11
CA THR A 8 5.35 -6.80 -13.68
C THR A 8 4.37 -7.60 -12.84
N THR A 9 4.77 -7.90 -11.61
CA THR A 9 3.97 -8.69 -10.67
C THR A 9 3.81 -7.92 -9.37
N GLY A 10 2.60 -7.92 -8.82
CA GLY A 10 2.30 -7.54 -7.45
C GLY A 10 1.87 -8.77 -6.63
N ILE A 11 1.81 -8.63 -5.32
CA ILE A 11 1.33 -9.64 -4.38
C ILE A 11 0.09 -9.11 -3.67
N LEU A 12 -0.93 -9.94 -3.54
CA LEU A 12 -2.04 -9.77 -2.62
C LEU A 12 -2.03 -10.96 -1.66
N LYS A 13 -1.86 -10.69 -0.36
CA LYS A 13 -1.67 -11.74 0.66
C LYS A 13 -2.37 -11.36 1.96
N PRO A 14 -3.16 -12.27 2.57
CA PRO A 14 -3.73 -12.04 3.89
C PRO A 14 -2.65 -11.77 4.94
N PHE A 15 -2.87 -10.78 5.79
CA PHE A 15 -1.99 -10.48 6.91
C PHE A 15 -2.36 -11.35 8.10
N LYS A 16 -1.56 -12.36 8.39
CA LYS A 16 -1.86 -13.41 9.38
C LYS A 16 -2.16 -12.91 10.80
N TYR A 17 -1.71 -11.70 11.14
CA TYR A 17 -1.92 -11.09 12.45
C TYR A 17 -3.18 -10.23 12.54
N HIS A 18 -3.90 -10.02 11.42
CA HIS A 18 -4.99 -9.05 11.34
C HIS A 18 -6.02 -9.19 12.44
N SER A 19 -6.58 -10.40 12.63
CA SER A 19 -7.62 -10.67 13.61
C SER A 19 -7.19 -10.36 15.04
N ASP A 20 -5.93 -10.59 15.36
CA ASP A 20 -5.39 -10.46 16.71
C ASP A 20 -5.06 -9.01 17.09
N ILE A 21 -4.82 -8.16 16.08
CA ILE A 21 -4.29 -6.81 16.32
C ILE A 21 -5.25 -5.68 15.91
N LYS A 22 -6.27 -5.96 15.12
CA LYS A 22 -7.11 -4.93 14.50
C LYS A 22 -7.64 -3.90 15.50
N GLU A 23 -8.28 -4.35 16.56
CA GLU A 23 -8.94 -3.44 17.51
C GLU A 23 -7.94 -2.58 18.27
N GLU A 24 -6.85 -3.18 18.76
CA GLU A 24 -5.79 -2.44 19.46
C GLU A 24 -5.08 -1.46 18.54
N LEU A 25 -4.77 -1.87 17.30
CA LEU A 25 -4.16 -0.97 16.32
C LEU A 25 -5.07 0.21 15.98
N LEU A 26 -6.37 -0.01 15.87
CA LEU A 26 -7.34 1.08 15.65
C LEU A 26 -7.41 2.03 16.83
N GLN A 27 -7.27 1.56 18.07
CA GLN A 27 -7.17 2.42 19.26
C GLN A 27 -5.91 3.28 19.21
N HIS A 28 -4.76 2.69 18.88
CA HIS A 28 -3.51 3.44 18.72
C HIS A 28 -3.63 4.51 17.62
N ILE A 29 -4.20 4.17 16.45
CA ILE A 29 -4.44 5.12 15.35
C ILE A 29 -5.46 6.20 15.78
N GLY A 30 -6.49 5.83 16.55
CA GLY A 30 -7.49 6.76 17.08
C GLY A 30 -6.89 7.87 17.94
N ASN A 31 -5.86 7.55 18.71
CA ASN A 31 -5.13 8.46 19.59
C ASN A 31 -3.94 9.16 18.91
N ALA A 32 -3.58 8.74 17.68
CA ALA A 32 -2.43 9.27 16.98
C ALA A 32 -2.68 10.67 16.41
N TYR A 33 -1.58 11.40 16.20
CA TYR A 33 -1.58 12.63 15.41
C TYR A 33 -2.20 12.38 14.04
N SER A 34 -2.96 13.36 13.55
CA SER A 34 -3.54 13.32 12.21
C SER A 34 -3.64 14.69 11.58
N ASP A 35 -3.37 14.74 10.29
CA ASP A 35 -3.71 15.83 9.38
C ASP A 35 -5.03 15.52 8.65
N THR A 36 -5.49 16.50 7.88
CA THR A 36 -6.52 16.36 6.86
C THR A 36 -5.96 16.86 5.53
N VAL A 37 -6.39 16.24 4.43
CA VAL A 37 -6.07 16.71 3.08
C VAL A 37 -7.37 17.06 2.36
N ASN A 38 -7.40 18.24 1.75
CA ASN A 38 -8.46 18.69 0.86
C ASN A 38 -7.82 19.53 -0.24
N VAL A 39 -7.28 18.87 -1.25
CA VAL A 39 -6.63 19.51 -2.40
C VAL A 39 -7.44 19.14 -3.65
N LYS A 40 -7.79 20.14 -4.43
CA LYS A 40 -8.45 19.95 -5.72
C LYS A 40 -7.92 20.98 -6.69
N ASP A 41 -7.00 20.58 -7.51
CA ASP A 41 -6.41 21.40 -8.55
C ASP A 41 -6.32 20.63 -9.89
N GLU A 42 -5.54 21.12 -10.82
CA GLU A 42 -5.35 20.52 -12.14
C GLU A 42 -4.67 19.13 -12.06
N TYR A 43 -3.81 18.90 -11.07
CA TYR A 43 -2.97 17.69 -10.94
C TYR A 43 -3.45 16.76 -9.85
N TYR A 44 -4.03 17.29 -8.77
CA TYR A 44 -4.38 16.54 -7.57
C TYR A 44 -5.86 16.67 -7.22
N ASN A 45 -6.45 15.56 -6.82
CA ASN A 45 -7.81 15.52 -6.31
C ASN A 45 -7.81 14.60 -5.09
N ASP A 46 -7.42 15.16 -3.94
CA ASP A 46 -7.24 14.45 -2.71
C ASP A 46 -8.13 15.02 -1.62
N THR A 47 -8.96 14.18 -1.05
CA THR A 47 -9.76 14.49 0.13
C THR A 47 -9.66 13.31 1.09
N ILE A 48 -8.93 13.49 2.19
CA ILE A 48 -8.69 12.43 3.17
C ILE A 48 -8.98 13.00 4.55
N SER A 49 -9.86 12.35 5.31
CA SER A 49 -10.35 12.88 6.58
C SER A 49 -9.31 12.85 7.69
N ARG A 50 -8.52 11.78 7.74
CA ARG A 50 -7.43 11.63 8.72
C ARG A 50 -6.26 10.90 8.09
N LEU A 51 -5.06 11.39 8.28
CA LEU A 51 -3.82 10.74 7.86
C LEU A 51 -2.65 11.30 8.68
N ASP A 52 -1.54 10.59 8.69
CA ASP A 52 -0.29 11.05 9.29
C ASP A 52 0.89 11.04 8.31
N TRP A 53 0.60 11.28 7.02
CA TRP A 53 1.63 11.30 5.97
C TRP A 53 2.76 12.30 6.23
N SER A 54 2.49 13.45 6.85
CA SER A 54 3.55 14.40 7.25
C SER A 54 4.57 13.81 8.24
N LYS A 55 4.23 12.68 8.87
CA LYS A 55 5.06 11.89 9.79
C LYS A 55 5.55 10.57 9.21
N HIS A 56 5.45 10.34 7.89
CA HIS A 56 5.72 9.03 7.29
C HIS A 56 7.13 8.48 7.51
N LEU A 57 8.10 9.33 7.85
CA LEU A 57 9.48 8.97 8.20
C LEU A 57 9.74 8.94 9.72
N ASP A 58 8.78 9.31 10.53
CA ASP A 58 8.89 9.27 12.00
C ASP A 58 8.49 7.88 12.50
N TYR A 59 9.48 7.07 12.85
CA TYR A 59 9.27 5.70 13.33
C TYR A 59 8.96 5.63 14.84
N ASP A 60 8.91 6.76 15.54
CA ASP A 60 8.66 6.80 17.00
C ASP A 60 7.18 6.87 17.38
N ARG A 61 6.28 6.79 16.41
CA ARG A 61 4.82 6.76 16.61
C ARG A 61 4.37 5.46 17.27
N ASP A 62 3.51 5.53 18.30
CA ASP A 62 3.08 4.37 19.08
C ASP A 62 2.38 3.29 18.25
N TRP A 63 1.46 3.69 17.35
CA TRP A 63 0.79 2.73 16.48
C TRP A 63 1.78 2.00 15.56
N LEU A 64 2.85 2.68 15.16
CA LEU A 64 3.87 2.12 14.28
C LEU A 64 4.76 1.13 15.04
N LYS A 65 5.21 1.48 16.27
CA LYS A 65 5.96 0.57 17.13
C LYS A 65 5.20 -0.73 17.40
N PHE A 66 3.88 -0.63 17.52
CA PHE A 66 3.01 -1.78 17.74
C PHE A 66 2.97 -2.75 16.54
N ILE A 67 2.87 -2.22 15.31
CA ILE A 67 2.64 -3.06 14.13
C ILE A 67 3.92 -3.44 13.35
N VAL A 68 4.95 -2.60 13.35
CA VAL A 68 6.16 -2.79 12.51
C VAL A 68 6.82 -4.16 12.65
N PRO A 69 6.99 -4.74 13.86
CA PRO A 69 7.60 -6.07 13.98
C PRO A 69 6.85 -7.14 13.18
N LYS A 70 5.51 -7.07 13.14
CA LYS A 70 4.63 -7.99 12.43
C LYS A 70 4.61 -7.72 10.92
N LEU A 71 4.64 -6.43 10.51
CA LEU A 71 4.74 -6.04 9.10
C LEU A 71 6.08 -6.45 8.51
N TYR A 72 7.17 -6.30 9.27
CA TYR A 72 8.50 -6.68 8.79
C TYR A 72 8.59 -8.16 8.41
N GLU A 73 8.01 -9.05 9.23
CA GLU A 73 7.92 -10.48 8.93
C GLU A 73 7.14 -10.72 7.62
N HIS A 74 5.98 -10.09 7.47
CA HIS A 74 5.15 -10.19 6.27
C HIS A 74 5.87 -9.67 5.01
N PHE A 75 6.53 -8.52 5.11
CA PHE A 75 7.25 -7.92 3.97
C PHE A 75 8.46 -8.75 3.56
N LYS A 76 9.14 -9.37 4.52
CA LYS A 76 10.23 -10.31 4.22
C LYS A 76 9.74 -11.53 3.44
N GLU A 77 8.61 -12.11 3.83
CA GLU A 77 7.98 -13.20 3.08
C GLU A 77 7.64 -12.75 1.64
N CYS A 78 7.01 -11.57 1.49
CA CYS A 78 6.68 -11.03 0.18
C CYS A 78 7.91 -10.71 -0.68
N ALA A 79 9.00 -10.23 -0.09
CA ALA A 79 10.26 -10.02 -0.80
C ALA A 79 10.81 -11.34 -1.36
N ILE A 80 10.78 -12.42 -0.56
CA ILE A 80 11.19 -13.76 -0.98
C ILE A 80 10.33 -14.25 -2.15
N ASP A 81 9.01 -14.09 -2.07
CA ASP A 81 8.06 -14.48 -3.13
C ASP A 81 8.29 -13.71 -4.43
N LEU A 82 8.87 -12.50 -4.37
CA LEU A 82 9.25 -11.65 -5.50
C LEU A 82 10.73 -11.79 -5.90
N ASN A 83 11.44 -12.82 -5.41
CA ASN A 83 12.84 -13.14 -5.72
C ASN A 83 13.88 -12.18 -5.12
N TYR A 84 13.52 -11.41 -4.10
CA TYR A 84 14.45 -10.58 -3.33
C TYR A 84 14.82 -11.27 -2.02
N LYS A 85 15.93 -10.83 -1.40
CA LYS A 85 16.40 -11.36 -0.10
C LYS A 85 15.89 -10.53 1.08
N ASP A 86 15.69 -9.24 0.87
CA ASP A 86 15.44 -8.30 1.96
C ASP A 86 14.43 -7.22 1.59
N SER A 87 13.86 -6.60 2.63
CA SER A 87 12.87 -5.54 2.50
C SER A 87 13.11 -4.46 3.55
N HIS A 88 13.03 -3.19 3.14
CA HIS A 88 13.15 -2.04 4.03
C HIS A 88 11.94 -1.13 3.88
N ILE A 89 11.34 -0.73 5.00
CA ILE A 89 10.29 0.28 5.01
C ILE A 89 10.96 1.65 4.84
N LYS A 90 10.59 2.39 3.79
CA LYS A 90 11.11 3.74 3.47
C LYS A 90 10.14 4.84 3.86
N GLY A 91 8.91 4.50 4.11
CA GLY A 91 7.86 5.39 4.60
C GLY A 91 6.62 4.59 4.90
N ILE A 92 5.88 4.99 5.92
CA ILE A 92 4.65 4.31 6.33
C ILE A 92 3.73 5.31 7.01
N TRP A 93 2.43 5.27 6.67
CA TRP A 93 1.42 6.17 7.22
C TRP A 93 0.05 5.51 7.16
N TYR A 94 -0.85 5.92 8.05
CA TYR A 94 -2.26 5.53 7.95
C TYR A 94 -3.09 6.58 7.20
N GLN A 95 -4.22 6.13 6.65
CA GLN A 95 -5.24 6.99 6.03
C GLN A 95 -6.62 6.47 6.41
N GLN A 96 -7.51 7.39 6.82
CA GLN A 96 -8.91 7.10 7.11
C GLN A 96 -9.82 7.89 6.16
N TYR A 97 -10.67 7.14 5.49
CA TYR A 97 -11.61 7.66 4.50
C TYR A 97 -13.03 7.55 5.03
N VAL A 98 -13.78 8.62 4.87
CA VAL A 98 -15.22 8.67 5.04
C VAL A 98 -15.89 8.99 3.69
N LYS A 99 -17.22 9.01 3.65
CA LYS A 99 -17.98 9.32 2.44
C LYS A 99 -17.44 10.55 1.72
N ASN A 100 -17.32 10.46 0.40
CA ASN A 100 -16.78 11.46 -0.53
C ASN A 100 -15.25 11.63 -0.49
N ASN A 101 -14.52 11.00 0.42
CA ASN A 101 -13.07 11.04 0.38
C ASN A 101 -12.51 10.29 -0.84
N ILE A 102 -11.39 10.76 -1.33
CA ILE A 102 -10.68 10.22 -2.50
C ILE A 102 -9.19 10.50 -2.34
N HIS A 103 -8.36 9.62 -2.89
CA HIS A 103 -6.95 9.89 -3.18
C HIS A 103 -6.73 9.64 -4.67
N GLY A 104 -6.36 10.69 -5.39
CA GLY A 104 -6.26 10.71 -6.85
C GLY A 104 -5.19 9.78 -7.44
N TRP A 105 -5.03 9.82 -8.75
CA TRP A 105 -4.02 9.04 -9.45
C TRP A 105 -2.61 9.53 -9.14
N HIS A 106 -1.73 8.64 -8.66
CA HIS A 106 -0.35 8.95 -8.30
C HIS A 106 0.58 7.74 -8.44
N ILE A 107 1.87 7.96 -8.21
CA ILE A 107 2.95 6.97 -8.13
C ILE A 107 3.85 7.29 -6.93
N HIS A 108 4.76 6.39 -6.59
CA HIS A 108 5.78 6.60 -5.55
C HIS A 108 7.20 6.44 -6.09
N GLY A 109 8.20 6.86 -5.31
CA GLY A 109 9.60 6.92 -5.71
C GLY A 109 10.42 5.65 -5.43
N GLU A 110 10.03 4.85 -4.44
CA GLU A 110 10.69 3.60 -4.07
C GLU A 110 10.40 2.50 -5.09
N ASN A 111 11.00 1.30 -4.97
CA ASN A 111 10.74 0.27 -5.96
C ASN A 111 9.41 -0.46 -5.77
N TYR A 112 8.89 -0.54 -4.55
CA TYR A 112 7.56 -1.08 -4.25
C TYR A 112 6.77 -0.17 -3.32
N THR A 113 5.47 -0.23 -3.43
CA THR A 113 4.50 0.40 -2.54
C THR A 113 3.37 -0.56 -2.25
N GLY A 114 2.56 -0.26 -1.26
CA GLY A 114 1.40 -1.10 -0.97
C GLY A 114 0.47 -0.54 0.07
N VAL A 115 -0.57 -1.32 0.32
CA VAL A 115 -1.68 -0.98 1.20
C VAL A 115 -2.05 -2.18 2.05
N TYR A 116 -2.12 -2.00 3.37
CA TYR A 116 -2.78 -2.90 4.29
C TYR A 116 -4.20 -2.39 4.56
N TYR A 117 -5.20 -3.20 4.29
CA TYR A 117 -6.61 -2.88 4.51
C TYR A 117 -7.01 -3.24 5.94
N LEU A 118 -6.80 -2.30 6.88
CA LEU A 118 -7.09 -2.50 8.30
C LEU A 118 -8.60 -2.50 8.58
N GLU A 119 -9.36 -1.59 7.95
CA GLU A 119 -10.83 -1.60 7.88
C GLU A 119 -11.23 -1.47 6.40
N LEU A 120 -12.00 -2.41 5.90
CA LEU A 120 -12.48 -2.39 4.52
C LEU A 120 -13.94 -2.85 4.45
N PRO A 121 -14.91 -1.96 4.63
CA PRO A 121 -16.32 -2.27 4.43
C PRO A 121 -16.58 -2.90 3.05
N ASP A 122 -17.58 -3.78 2.96
CA ASP A 122 -17.90 -4.50 1.70
C ASP A 122 -18.23 -3.55 0.55
N ASP A 123 -18.89 -2.44 0.84
CA ASP A 123 -19.29 -1.39 -0.10
C ASP A 123 -18.20 -0.32 -0.33
N ALA A 124 -17.06 -0.41 0.38
CA ALA A 124 -15.96 0.53 0.19
C ALA A 124 -15.15 0.21 -1.07
N PRO A 125 -14.73 1.22 -1.84
CA PRO A 125 -13.95 0.99 -3.04
C PRO A 125 -12.55 0.47 -2.69
N ARG A 126 -12.09 -0.50 -3.51
CA ARG A 126 -10.73 -1.05 -3.45
C ARG A 126 -9.78 -0.18 -4.25
N THR A 127 -8.48 -0.35 -4.03
CA THR A 127 -7.43 0.32 -4.81
C THR A 127 -7.59 -0.02 -6.30
N GLU A 128 -7.52 0.98 -7.14
CA GLU A 128 -7.46 0.83 -8.60
C GLU A 128 -6.06 1.09 -9.11
N LEU A 129 -5.61 0.26 -10.04
CA LEU A 129 -4.34 0.36 -10.75
C LEU A 129 -4.61 0.60 -12.24
N ILE A 130 -3.70 1.28 -12.92
CA ILE A 130 -3.73 1.36 -14.39
C ILE A 130 -2.95 0.19 -14.99
N ASP A 131 -3.58 -0.53 -15.92
CA ASP A 131 -2.91 -1.58 -16.67
C ASP A 131 -1.77 -0.99 -17.50
N GLN A 132 -0.54 -1.43 -17.24
CA GLN A 132 0.65 -0.93 -17.91
C GLN A 132 0.68 -1.22 -19.43
N TYR A 133 -0.08 -2.20 -19.89
CA TYR A 133 -0.20 -2.54 -21.30
C TYR A 133 -1.33 -1.82 -22.01
N ASN A 134 -2.35 -1.45 -21.25
CA ASN A 134 -3.51 -0.76 -21.77
C ASN A 134 -3.98 0.31 -20.80
N ILE A 135 -3.44 1.52 -20.95
CA ILE A 135 -3.76 2.65 -20.07
C ILE A 135 -5.25 3.04 -20.01
N LYS A 136 -6.06 2.50 -20.93
CA LYS A 136 -7.52 2.66 -20.89
C LYS A 136 -8.21 1.63 -19.97
N ARG A 137 -7.46 0.63 -19.48
CA ARG A 137 -7.97 -0.41 -18.60
C ARG A 137 -7.55 -0.13 -17.16
N LYS A 138 -8.52 -0.18 -16.25
CA LYS A 138 -8.28 -0.20 -14.81
C LYS A 138 -8.31 -1.64 -14.31
N ILE A 139 -7.47 -1.92 -13.32
CA ILE A 139 -7.45 -3.17 -12.56
C ILE A 139 -7.87 -2.81 -11.14
N THR A 140 -8.99 -3.33 -10.68
CA THR A 140 -9.39 -3.20 -9.27
C THR A 140 -8.76 -4.35 -8.48
N VAL A 141 -8.06 -4.04 -7.41
CA VAL A 141 -7.48 -5.04 -6.51
C VAL A 141 -8.61 -5.76 -5.78
N ASP A 142 -8.71 -7.08 -5.94
CA ASP A 142 -9.73 -7.91 -5.28
C ASP A 142 -9.34 -8.20 -3.81
N ALA A 143 -9.15 -7.14 -3.03
CA ALA A 143 -8.75 -7.22 -1.63
C ALA A 143 -9.95 -7.34 -0.70
N LYS A 144 -9.73 -8.03 0.41
CA LYS A 144 -10.61 -8.09 1.57
C LYS A 144 -9.99 -7.36 2.75
N GLU A 145 -10.79 -7.09 3.78
CA GLU A 145 -10.26 -6.62 5.05
C GLU A 145 -9.24 -7.63 5.59
N GLY A 146 -8.12 -7.11 6.07
CA GLY A 146 -7.00 -7.92 6.53
C GLY A 146 -5.96 -8.26 5.46
N ASP A 147 -6.22 -7.97 4.19
CA ASP A 147 -5.24 -8.20 3.13
C ASP A 147 -4.20 -7.08 3.06
N ILE A 148 -3.02 -7.46 2.59
CA ILE A 148 -1.95 -6.53 2.17
C ILE A 148 -1.71 -6.73 0.68
N VAL A 149 -1.77 -5.64 -0.08
CA VAL A 149 -1.34 -5.60 -1.48
C VAL A 149 -0.01 -4.88 -1.61
N ILE A 150 0.92 -5.44 -2.38
CA ILE A 150 2.23 -4.86 -2.69
C ILE A 150 2.42 -4.90 -4.20
N PHE A 151 2.84 -3.79 -4.81
CA PHE A 151 3.06 -3.68 -6.26
C PHE A 151 4.18 -2.69 -6.57
N PRO A 152 4.80 -2.74 -7.78
CA PRO A 152 5.83 -1.79 -8.17
C PRO A 152 5.33 -0.35 -8.10
N SER A 153 6.10 0.53 -7.48
CA SER A 153 5.69 1.90 -7.14
C SER A 153 5.41 2.79 -8.35
N PHE A 154 5.96 2.47 -9.52
CA PHE A 154 5.70 3.19 -10.77
C PHE A 154 4.32 2.87 -11.39
N ILE A 155 3.58 1.88 -10.87
CA ILE A 155 2.22 1.59 -11.30
C ILE A 155 1.31 2.73 -10.84
N ILE A 156 0.69 3.41 -11.80
CA ILE A 156 -0.27 4.48 -11.51
C ILE A 156 -1.46 3.87 -10.78
N HIS A 157 -1.80 4.43 -9.62
CA HIS A 157 -2.88 3.90 -8.77
C HIS A 157 -3.62 5.00 -8.03
N ARG A 158 -4.77 4.63 -7.45
CA ARG A 158 -5.59 5.54 -6.63
C ARG A 158 -6.43 4.80 -5.59
N ALA A 159 -6.93 5.54 -4.60
CA ALA A 159 -8.10 5.15 -3.83
C ALA A 159 -9.33 5.88 -4.42
N PRO A 160 -10.27 5.18 -5.09
CA PRO A 160 -11.45 5.81 -5.68
C PRO A 160 -12.32 6.48 -4.63
N LYS A 161 -13.23 7.36 -5.09
CA LYS A 161 -14.14 8.10 -4.22
C LYS A 161 -14.96 7.16 -3.34
N MET A 162 -14.90 7.39 -2.04
CA MET A 162 -15.62 6.63 -1.03
C MET A 162 -17.12 6.87 -1.15
N GLN A 163 -17.90 5.79 -1.32
CA GLN A 163 -19.36 5.84 -1.40
C GLN A 163 -20.00 5.41 -0.08
N SER A 164 -19.34 4.54 0.66
CA SER A 164 -19.78 4.02 1.95
C SER A 164 -19.91 5.10 3.01
N ASP A 165 -20.90 4.98 3.86
CA ASP A 165 -21.06 5.78 5.08
C ASP A 165 -20.20 5.24 6.22
N THR A 166 -19.68 4.01 6.09
CA THR A 166 -18.77 3.38 7.04
C THR A 166 -17.32 3.77 6.74
N ARG A 167 -16.55 4.05 7.79
CA ARG A 167 -15.13 4.40 7.65
C ARG A 167 -14.32 3.27 7.05
N LYS A 168 -13.39 3.61 6.17
CA LYS A 168 -12.31 2.75 5.68
C LYS A 168 -10.99 3.23 6.27
N THR A 169 -10.20 2.31 6.83
CA THR A 169 -8.85 2.61 7.34
C THR A 169 -7.83 1.74 6.62
N ILE A 170 -6.81 2.38 6.06
CA ILE A 170 -5.68 1.70 5.45
C ILE A 170 -4.37 2.16 6.07
N ILE A 171 -3.35 1.30 5.98
CA ILE A 171 -1.96 1.66 6.22
C ILE A 171 -1.22 1.55 4.89
N SER A 172 -0.73 2.68 4.40
CA SER A 172 0.08 2.76 3.19
C SER A 172 1.56 2.76 3.54
N PHE A 173 2.37 2.19 2.68
CA PHE A 173 3.80 2.10 2.90
C PHE A 173 4.57 2.09 1.58
N ASN A 174 5.80 2.59 1.65
CA ASN A 174 6.81 2.48 0.61
C ASN A 174 7.88 1.50 1.06
N LEU A 175 8.24 0.58 0.18
CA LEU A 175 9.22 -0.47 0.43
C LEU A 175 10.37 -0.38 -0.56
N GLN A 176 11.55 -0.71 -0.06
CA GLN A 176 12.71 -1.02 -0.88
C GLN A 176 13.00 -2.50 -0.72
N PHE A 177 12.78 -3.28 -1.78
CA PHE A 177 13.25 -4.67 -1.87
C PHE A 177 14.64 -4.68 -2.44
N GLU A 178 15.55 -5.38 -1.79
CA GLU A 178 16.97 -5.37 -2.11
C GLU A 178 17.54 -6.77 -2.21
N LEU A 179 18.65 -6.88 -2.91
CA LEU A 179 19.42 -8.11 -3.08
C LEU A 179 18.61 -9.24 -3.75
N ILE A 180 18.94 -9.55 -4.97
CA ILE A 180 18.37 -10.69 -5.71
C ILE A 180 18.81 -11.99 -5.02
N GLN A 181 17.93 -12.99 -4.95
CA GLN A 181 18.26 -14.32 -4.43
C GLN A 181 19.33 -14.99 -5.30
N GLU A 182 20.35 -15.62 -4.69
CA GLU A 182 21.49 -16.22 -5.41
C GLU A 182 21.08 -17.34 -6.36
N ASN A 183 20.06 -18.12 -6.00
CA ASN A 183 19.51 -19.16 -6.87
C ASN A 183 18.94 -18.59 -8.16
N ILE A 184 18.33 -17.41 -8.12
CA ILE A 184 17.80 -16.73 -9.30
C ILE A 184 18.95 -16.28 -10.22
N ILE A 185 20.00 -15.68 -9.65
CA ILE A 185 21.20 -15.28 -10.42
C ILE A 185 21.79 -16.50 -11.14
N LYS A 186 21.97 -17.62 -10.42
CA LYS A 186 22.49 -18.85 -11.00
C LYS A 186 21.63 -19.42 -12.14
N ILE A 187 20.30 -19.29 -12.05
CA ILE A 187 19.39 -19.70 -13.11
C ILE A 187 19.59 -18.81 -14.35
N ILE A 188 19.65 -17.48 -14.17
CA ILE A 188 19.78 -16.52 -15.25
C ILE A 188 21.12 -16.68 -15.98
N ASP A 189 22.22 -16.87 -15.23
CA ASP A 189 23.56 -17.01 -15.79
C ASP A 189 23.75 -18.32 -16.59
N ASN A 190 22.82 -19.29 -16.47
CA ASN A 190 22.82 -20.54 -17.21
C ASN A 190 21.79 -20.58 -18.37
N LEU A 191 21.09 -19.47 -18.66
CA LEU A 191 20.20 -19.31 -19.81
C LEU A 191 20.94 -18.80 -21.05
#